data_8a836b7c71364554559c7f1021ec7796
#
_entry.id   8a836b7c71364554559c7f1021ec7796
#
_cell.length_a   1.000
_cell.length_b   1.000
_cell.length_c   1.000
_cell.angle_alpha   90.00
_cell.angle_beta   90.00
_cell.angle_gamma   90.00
#
_symmetry.space_group_name_H-M   'P 1'
#
loop_
_entity.id
_entity.type
_entity.pdbx_description
1 polymer ?
#
loop_
_entity_poly.entity_id
_entity_poly.type
_entity_poly.pdbx_seq_one_letter_code
_entity_poly.pdbx_strand_id
1 'polypeptide(L)'
;MHRIASWKDRSVETERLNLIPVSQAHIQDIFHHFTPEIARYMVPLAAAGIDETAAVVQRFITQRECGANYVYAVTGTLHGAFMGIASLDHIPDPIPELGIWIAAPYHGNHFGREAIGGILHLARSMGIKRLCYPVDRR
;
A
#
# COMPACT_ATOMS: atom_id res chain seq x y z
N MET A 1 8.45 -9.03 30.14
CA MET A 1 7.25 -9.14 29.35
C MET A 1 7.58 -9.17 27.87
N HIS A 2 7.04 -10.11 27.24
CA HIS A 2 7.25 -10.21 25.80
C HIS A 2 6.38 -9.23 25.06
N ARG A 3 6.98 -8.48 24.18
CA ARG A 3 6.23 -7.55 23.36
C ARG A 3 6.04 -8.11 21.96
N ILE A 4 4.82 -8.15 21.54
CA ILE A 4 4.53 -8.55 20.17
C ILE A 4 4.97 -7.44 19.24
N ALA A 5 5.63 -7.80 18.17
CA ALA A 5 6.06 -6.83 17.18
C ALA A 5 4.87 -6.01 16.72
N SER A 6 5.08 -4.72 16.59
CA SER A 6 4.03 -3.83 16.15
C SER A 6 3.59 -4.17 14.73
N TRP A 7 2.29 -4.15 14.49
CA TRP A 7 1.78 -4.35 13.13
C TRP A 7 2.33 -3.32 12.16
N LYS A 8 2.60 -2.12 12.64
CA LYS A 8 3.08 -1.03 11.78
C LYS A 8 4.43 -1.32 11.13
N ASP A 9 5.25 -2.17 11.74
CA ASP A 9 6.59 -2.46 11.23
C ASP A 9 6.68 -3.79 10.51
N ARG A 10 5.56 -4.48 10.37
CA ARG A 10 5.56 -5.84 9.84
C ARG A 10 5.39 -5.83 8.33
N SER A 11 6.26 -6.58 7.64
CA SER A 11 6.10 -6.83 6.22
C SER A 11 5.15 -7.99 6.00
N VAL A 12 4.59 -8.06 4.79
CA VAL A 12 3.67 -9.15 4.42
C VAL A 12 4.25 -9.84 3.19
N GLU A 13 4.49 -11.15 3.30
CA GLU A 13 5.00 -11.93 2.18
C GLU A 13 3.88 -12.72 1.54
N THR A 14 3.88 -12.77 0.21
CA THR A 14 3.02 -13.64 -0.56
C THR A 14 3.90 -14.50 -1.44
N GLU A 15 3.31 -15.28 -2.33
CA GLU A 15 4.08 -16.18 -3.19
C GLU A 15 5.11 -15.44 -4.03
N ARG A 16 4.73 -14.32 -4.64
CA ARG A 16 5.61 -13.58 -5.54
C ARG A 16 5.95 -12.19 -5.06
N LEU A 17 5.33 -11.74 -3.97
CA LEU A 17 5.43 -10.35 -3.54
C LEU A 17 5.87 -10.24 -2.10
N ASN A 18 6.47 -9.09 -1.80
CA ASN A 18 6.79 -8.70 -0.45
C ASN A 18 6.24 -7.29 -0.25
N LEU A 19 5.28 -7.15 0.64
CA LEU A 19 4.70 -5.84 0.95
C LEU A 19 5.47 -5.26 2.11
N ILE A 20 6.22 -4.19 1.83
CA ILE A 20 7.12 -3.58 2.82
C ILE A 20 6.55 -2.24 3.24
N PRO A 21 6.60 -1.90 4.55
CA PRO A 21 6.15 -0.57 4.96
C PRO A 21 6.81 0.50 4.10
N VAL A 22 5.99 1.40 3.56
CA VAL A 22 6.50 2.45 2.67
C VAL A 22 7.45 3.36 3.45
N SER A 23 8.51 3.81 2.79
CA SER A 23 9.51 4.66 3.39
C SER A 23 10.00 5.69 2.38
N GLN A 24 10.89 6.56 2.83
CA GLN A 24 11.48 7.56 1.96
C GLN A 24 12.23 6.94 0.78
N ALA A 25 12.69 5.71 0.94
CA ALA A 25 13.37 5.02 -0.15
C ALA A 25 12.47 4.77 -1.35
N HIS A 26 11.16 4.85 -1.18
CA HIS A 26 10.19 4.58 -2.24
C HIS A 26 9.69 5.84 -2.96
N ILE A 27 10.15 7.02 -2.54
CA ILE A 27 9.61 8.27 -3.09
C ILE A 27 9.79 8.34 -4.59
N GLN A 28 10.99 8.04 -5.08
CA GLN A 28 11.25 8.15 -6.52
C GLN A 28 10.42 7.15 -7.32
N ASP A 29 10.30 5.93 -6.83
CA ASP A 29 9.51 4.92 -7.52
C ASP A 29 8.04 5.31 -7.57
N ILE A 30 7.52 5.82 -6.46
CA ILE A 30 6.12 6.25 -6.42
C ILE A 30 5.91 7.39 -7.40
N PHE A 31 6.79 8.40 -7.38
CA PHE A 31 6.66 9.54 -8.28
C PHE A 31 6.70 9.10 -9.73
N HIS A 32 7.63 8.18 -10.04
CA HIS A 32 7.79 7.71 -11.40
C HIS A 32 6.60 6.91 -11.90
N HIS A 33 6.01 6.09 -11.07
CA HIS A 33 4.98 5.14 -11.47
C HIS A 33 3.55 5.57 -11.20
N PHE A 34 3.33 6.50 -10.27
CA PHE A 34 1.97 7.00 -10.00
C PHE A 34 1.65 8.13 -10.98
N THR A 35 1.49 7.73 -12.23
CA THR A 35 1.28 8.65 -13.35
C THR A 35 -0.17 9.09 -13.41
N PRO A 36 -0.49 10.11 -14.23
CA PRO A 36 -1.88 10.51 -14.44
C PRO A 36 -2.77 9.36 -14.88
N GLU A 37 -2.23 8.42 -15.67
CA GLU A 37 -3.01 7.27 -16.10
C GLU A 37 -3.38 6.37 -14.93
N ILE A 38 -2.43 6.07 -14.06
CA ILE A 38 -2.68 5.26 -12.87
C ILE A 38 -3.61 6.00 -11.91
N ALA A 39 -3.37 7.29 -11.71
CA ALA A 39 -4.10 8.10 -10.73
C ALA A 39 -5.48 8.55 -11.21
N ARG A 40 -5.80 8.30 -12.47
CA ARG A 40 -6.98 8.81 -13.15
C ARG A 40 -8.27 8.66 -12.38
N TYR A 41 -8.43 7.56 -11.70
CA TYR A 41 -9.65 7.26 -10.97
C TYR A 41 -9.38 7.15 -9.48
N MET A 42 -8.29 7.73 -9.02
CA MET A 42 -7.85 7.62 -7.64
C MET A 42 -7.72 9.00 -7.02
N VAL A 43 -7.73 9.04 -5.72
CA VAL A 43 -7.49 10.23 -4.94
C VAL A 43 -6.38 9.91 -3.94
N PRO A 44 -5.31 10.68 -3.90
CA PRO A 44 -5.07 11.93 -4.62
C PRO A 44 -4.66 11.74 -6.08
N LEU A 45 -4.65 12.84 -6.82
CA LEU A 45 -4.17 12.84 -8.19
C LEU A 45 -2.65 12.67 -8.21
N ALA A 46 -2.13 12.38 -9.40
CA ALA A 46 -0.69 12.26 -9.57
C ALA A 46 -0.02 13.58 -9.17
N ALA A 47 1.13 13.47 -8.53
CA ALA A 47 1.87 14.63 -8.07
C ALA A 47 2.47 15.39 -9.25
N ALA A 48 2.46 16.71 -9.17
CA ALA A 48 3.07 17.56 -10.18
C ALA A 48 4.59 17.56 -10.08
N GLY A 49 5.13 17.31 -8.88
CA GLY A 49 6.57 17.25 -8.67
C GLY A 49 6.91 16.30 -7.55
N ILE A 50 8.19 15.93 -7.50
CA ILE A 50 8.64 14.93 -6.52
C ILE A 50 8.47 15.41 -5.08
N ASP A 51 8.47 16.73 -4.87
CA ASP A 51 8.25 17.26 -3.53
C ASP A 51 6.87 16.95 -3.02
N GLU A 52 5.86 16.91 -3.89
CA GLU A 52 4.51 16.52 -3.48
C GLU A 52 4.46 15.05 -3.09
N THR A 53 5.16 14.21 -3.86
CA THR A 53 5.25 12.80 -3.53
C THR A 53 5.94 12.59 -2.19
N ALA A 54 7.02 13.34 -1.95
CA ALA A 54 7.73 13.24 -0.68
C ALA A 54 6.83 13.61 0.49
N ALA A 55 6.00 14.65 0.32
CA ALA A 55 5.06 15.06 1.36
C ALA A 55 4.01 13.97 1.62
N VAL A 56 3.53 13.33 0.57
CA VAL A 56 2.56 12.24 0.70
C VAL A 56 3.17 11.06 1.45
N VAL A 57 4.40 10.68 1.09
CA VAL A 57 5.09 9.58 1.75
C VAL A 57 5.31 9.90 3.23
N GLN A 58 5.70 11.13 3.53
CA GLN A 58 5.88 11.52 4.93
C GLN A 58 4.56 11.41 5.70
N ARG A 59 3.45 11.78 5.07
CA ARG A 59 2.14 11.62 5.70
C ARG A 59 1.83 10.14 5.95
N PHE A 60 2.16 9.26 5.00
CA PHE A 60 1.97 7.83 5.19
C PHE A 60 2.76 7.34 6.40
N ILE A 61 4.00 7.79 6.52
CA ILE A 61 4.86 7.37 7.64
C ILE A 61 4.25 7.84 8.96
N THR A 62 3.80 9.08 9.02
CA THR A 62 3.18 9.63 10.22
C THR A 62 1.90 8.89 10.59
N GLN A 63 1.07 8.60 9.59
CA GLN A 63 -0.19 7.88 9.82
C GLN A 63 0.06 6.46 10.31
N ARG A 64 1.13 5.85 9.85
CA ARG A 64 1.50 4.52 10.33
C ARG A 64 1.87 4.55 11.80
N GLU A 65 2.62 5.56 12.22
CA GLU A 65 3.00 5.70 13.62
C GLU A 65 1.79 5.87 14.52
N CYS A 66 0.74 6.53 14.01
CA CYS A 66 -0.49 6.73 14.76
C CYS A 66 -1.45 5.54 14.68
N GLY A 67 -1.16 4.56 13.83
CA GLY A 67 -2.06 3.43 13.66
C GLY A 67 -3.29 3.72 12.83
N ALA A 68 -3.30 4.83 12.09
CA ALA A 68 -4.47 5.22 11.30
C ALA A 68 -4.50 4.54 9.94
N ASN A 69 -3.37 4.48 9.27
CA ASN A 69 -3.25 3.88 7.94
C ASN A 69 -1.93 3.15 7.83
N TYR A 70 -1.97 1.96 7.23
CA TYR A 70 -0.76 1.20 6.94
C TYR A 70 -0.59 1.12 5.44
N VAL A 71 0.44 1.80 4.91
CA VAL A 71 0.72 1.84 3.48
C VAL A 71 1.98 1.05 3.19
N TYR A 72 1.91 0.18 2.21
CA TYR A 72 3.01 -0.73 1.87
C TYR A 72 3.45 -0.53 0.43
N ALA A 73 4.76 -0.61 0.21
CA ALA A 73 5.30 -0.73 -1.13
C ALA A 73 5.20 -2.19 -1.55
N VAL A 74 4.59 -2.44 -2.69
CA VAL A 74 4.48 -3.79 -3.25
C VAL A 74 5.76 -4.05 -4.03
N THR A 75 6.53 -5.05 -3.61
CA THR A 75 7.78 -5.38 -4.28
C THR A 75 7.80 -6.85 -4.65
N GLY A 76 8.59 -7.19 -5.67
CA GLY A 76 8.74 -8.58 -6.08
C GLY A 76 9.76 -9.30 -5.20
N THR A 77 9.46 -10.55 -4.85
CA THR A 77 10.35 -11.33 -3.99
C THR A 77 11.67 -11.65 -4.66
N LEU A 78 11.67 -11.81 -5.99
CA LEU A 78 12.89 -12.22 -6.69
C LEU A 78 13.89 -11.10 -6.81
N HIS A 79 13.45 -9.90 -7.20
CA HIS A 79 14.39 -8.82 -7.51
C HIS A 79 14.14 -7.55 -6.71
N GLY A 80 13.14 -7.55 -5.82
CA GLY A 80 12.84 -6.37 -5.02
C GLY A 80 12.32 -5.19 -5.82
N ALA A 81 11.87 -5.40 -7.05
CA ALA A 81 11.40 -4.32 -7.89
C ALA A 81 10.12 -3.72 -7.34
N PHE A 82 10.05 -2.39 -7.31
CA PHE A 82 8.84 -1.69 -6.90
C PHE A 82 7.75 -1.91 -7.94
N MET A 83 6.58 -2.34 -7.49
CA MET A 83 5.47 -2.66 -8.40
C MET A 83 4.21 -1.85 -8.11
N GLY A 84 4.12 -1.18 -6.98
CA GLY A 84 2.92 -0.42 -6.65
C GLY A 84 2.77 -0.18 -5.16
N ILE A 85 1.56 0.16 -4.78
CA ILE A 85 1.22 0.45 -3.38
C ILE A 85 -0.01 -0.34 -2.99
N ALA A 86 -0.01 -0.91 -1.80
CA ALA A 86 -1.18 -1.53 -1.20
C ALA A 86 -1.34 -0.94 0.20
N SER A 87 -2.58 -0.72 0.64
CA SER A 87 -2.79 -0.07 1.91
C SER A 87 -3.99 -0.60 2.65
N LEU A 88 -3.95 -0.41 3.97
CA LEU A 88 -5.07 -0.63 4.86
C LEU A 88 -5.33 0.70 5.53
N ASP A 89 -6.42 1.35 5.15
CA ASP A 89 -6.71 2.73 5.53
C ASP A 89 -7.84 2.80 6.54
N HIS A 90 -7.85 3.87 7.33
CA HIS A 90 -8.91 4.14 8.32
C HIS A 90 -9.04 2.97 9.30
N ILE A 91 -7.89 2.52 9.80
CA ILE A 91 -7.83 1.32 10.65
C ILE A 91 -8.71 1.42 11.89
N PRO A 92 -8.82 2.59 12.57
CA PRO A 92 -9.67 2.68 13.75
C PRO A 92 -11.16 2.56 13.46
N ASP A 93 -11.57 2.73 12.21
CA ASP A 93 -12.99 2.63 11.87
C ASP A 93 -13.47 1.18 11.95
N PRO A 94 -14.77 0.96 12.17
CA PRO A 94 -15.30 -0.41 12.19
C PRO A 94 -15.11 -1.15 10.88
N ILE A 95 -15.07 -0.43 9.77
CA ILE A 95 -14.86 -1.03 8.44
C ILE A 95 -13.74 -0.26 7.75
N PRO A 96 -12.47 -0.65 7.99
CA PRO A 96 -11.34 -0.02 7.30
C PRO A 96 -11.42 -0.23 5.80
N GLU A 97 -10.64 0.55 5.07
CA GLU A 97 -10.61 0.49 3.61
C GLU A 97 -9.32 -0.14 3.12
N LEU A 98 -9.43 -0.90 2.03
CA LEU A 98 -8.26 -1.45 1.35
C LEU A 98 -8.01 -0.64 0.09
N GLY A 99 -6.76 -0.22 -0.11
CA GLY A 99 -6.36 0.51 -1.32
C GLY A 99 -5.28 -0.24 -2.05
N ILE A 100 -5.24 -0.08 -3.38
CA ILE A 100 -4.27 -0.77 -4.22
C ILE A 100 -4.08 -0.03 -5.54
N TRP A 101 -2.84 0.09 -5.99
CA TRP A 101 -2.56 0.36 -7.39
C TRP A 101 -1.26 -0.35 -7.76
N ILE A 102 -1.20 -0.78 -9.00
CA ILE A 102 -0.03 -1.48 -9.55
C ILE A 102 0.51 -0.66 -10.71
N ALA A 103 1.83 -0.51 -10.77
CA ALA A 103 2.50 0.23 -11.82
C ALA A 103 2.25 -0.44 -13.18
N ALA A 104 2.13 0.37 -14.23
CA ALA A 104 1.74 -0.10 -15.55
C ALA A 104 2.56 -1.29 -16.06
N PRO A 105 3.91 -1.33 -15.91
CA PRO A 105 4.66 -2.47 -16.43
C PRO A 105 4.27 -3.82 -15.84
N TYR A 106 3.56 -3.81 -14.71
CA TYR A 106 3.22 -5.05 -14.00
C TYR A 106 1.73 -5.40 -14.11
N HIS A 107 0.99 -4.70 -14.96
CA HIS A 107 -0.42 -5.02 -15.19
C HIS A 107 -0.54 -6.33 -15.95
N GLY A 108 -1.68 -7.01 -15.77
CA GLY A 108 -1.97 -8.23 -16.51
C GLY A 108 -1.43 -9.51 -15.90
N ASN A 109 -0.79 -9.44 -14.74
CA ASN A 109 -0.16 -10.61 -14.12
C ASN A 109 -0.79 -10.96 -12.78
N HIS A 110 -1.91 -10.35 -12.45
CA HIS A 110 -2.65 -10.61 -11.19
C HIS A 110 -1.88 -10.21 -9.94
N PHE A 111 -0.89 -9.34 -10.06
CA PHE A 111 -0.16 -8.86 -8.89
C PHE A 111 -1.06 -8.08 -7.94
N GLY A 112 -2.00 -7.29 -8.49
CA GLY A 112 -2.94 -6.56 -7.66
C GLY A 112 -3.77 -7.50 -6.80
N ARG A 113 -4.28 -8.56 -7.40
CA ARG A 113 -5.05 -9.56 -6.67
C ARG A 113 -4.22 -10.21 -5.57
N GLU A 114 -2.98 -10.52 -5.88
CA GLU A 114 -2.10 -11.14 -4.89
C GLU A 114 -1.81 -10.19 -3.74
N ALA A 115 -1.55 -8.91 -4.03
CA ALA A 115 -1.31 -7.91 -3.00
C ALA A 115 -2.55 -7.71 -2.13
N ILE A 116 -3.73 -7.68 -2.74
CA ILE A 116 -4.98 -7.58 -1.99
C ILE A 116 -5.10 -8.76 -1.03
N GLY A 117 -4.77 -9.97 -1.49
CA GLY A 117 -4.78 -11.15 -0.63
C GLY A 117 -3.87 -11.00 0.56
N GLY A 118 -2.69 -10.39 0.36
CA GLY A 118 -1.76 -10.13 1.45
C GLY A 118 -2.33 -9.16 2.48
N ILE A 119 -2.95 -8.08 2.01
CA ILE A 119 -3.57 -7.11 2.92
C ILE A 119 -4.74 -7.75 3.67
N LEU A 120 -5.54 -8.56 2.99
CA LEU A 120 -6.64 -9.27 3.66
C LEU A 120 -6.13 -10.19 4.74
N HIS A 121 -5.03 -10.89 4.48
CA HIS A 121 -4.42 -11.76 5.47
C HIS A 121 -3.94 -10.95 6.68
N LEU A 122 -3.28 -9.82 6.42
CA LEU A 122 -2.85 -8.93 7.49
C LEU A 122 -4.02 -8.46 8.33
N ALA A 123 -5.08 -7.98 7.67
CA ALA A 123 -6.26 -7.46 8.36
C ALA A 123 -6.89 -8.54 9.23
N ARG A 124 -7.01 -9.74 8.71
CA ARG A 124 -7.56 -10.86 9.47
C ARG A 124 -6.71 -11.16 10.69
N SER A 125 -5.39 -11.11 10.52
CA SER A 125 -4.46 -11.32 11.63
C SER A 125 -4.60 -10.26 12.70
N MET A 126 -4.99 -9.05 12.33
CA MET A 126 -5.22 -7.96 13.26
C MET A 126 -6.59 -8.01 13.93
N GLY A 127 -7.41 -8.97 13.54
CA GLY A 127 -8.76 -9.10 14.09
C GLY A 127 -9.82 -8.29 13.37
N ILE A 128 -9.48 -7.71 12.22
CA ILE A 128 -10.45 -6.95 11.42
C ILE A 128 -11.32 -7.93 10.67
N LYS A 129 -12.63 -7.79 10.80
CA LYS A 129 -13.57 -8.74 10.24
C LYS A 129 -14.24 -8.25 8.96
N ARG A 130 -14.22 -6.95 8.71
CA ARG A 130 -14.87 -6.37 7.55
C ARG A 130 -14.01 -5.29 6.95
N LEU A 131 -13.91 -5.28 5.64
CA LEU A 131 -13.16 -4.29 4.91
C LEU A 131 -14.00 -3.72 3.79
N CYS A 132 -13.81 -2.45 3.50
CA CYS A 132 -14.36 -1.81 2.32
C CYS A 132 -13.26 -1.77 1.26
N TYR A 133 -13.57 -2.21 0.07
CA TYR A 133 -12.64 -2.11 -1.05
C TYR A 133 -13.30 -1.26 -2.13
N PRO A 134 -13.08 0.06 -2.08
CA PRO A 134 -13.68 0.94 -3.08
C PRO A 134 -13.10 0.62 -4.44
N VAL A 135 -13.97 0.33 -5.40
CA VAL A 135 -13.57 0.00 -6.76
C VAL A 135 -14.19 1.04 -7.68
N ASP A 136 -13.34 1.61 -8.53
CA ASP A 136 -13.84 2.52 -9.53
C ASP A 136 -14.45 1.70 -10.67
N ARG A 137 -15.70 1.92 -10.90
CA ARG A 137 -16.40 1.19 -11.92
C ARG A 137 -16.37 1.94 -13.23
N ARG A 138 -15.81 1.36 -14.17
CA ARG A 138 -15.74 1.97 -15.48
C ARG A 138 -15.97 0.98 -16.54
#